data_65e6ed8ac983009e2be5970cfb81d048
#
_entry.id   65e6ed8ac983009e2be5970cfb81d048
#
_cell.length_a   1.000
_cell.length_b   1.000
_cell.length_c   1.000
_cell.angle_alpha   90.00
_cell.angle_beta   90.00
_cell.angle_gamma   90.00
#
_symmetry.space_group_name_H-M   'P 1'
#
loop_
_entity.id
_entity.type
_entity.pdbx_description
1 polymer ?
#
loop_
_entity_poly.entity_id
_entity_poly.type
_entity_poly.pdbx_seq_one_letter_code
_entity_poly.pdbx_strand_id
1 'polypeptide(L)'
;MKKVVLSLIVAGLSFLMGAQTPSAPQYVYTEASDLTLTGKLMDTPNPYHRVDTVKFKGFTRGENVQVRNSAGIAVAFRTNSRDISVLTEYGDVGYPNNTGGFSARGYDLYIRKDGRWIWAGAGVSGDLKKPFNVISNMDGTMKECLLYLPILSEEYSVKIGVNEGAVLEAIPNPFRYRIGIFGSSFTHGISTSRAGMAYPAIFNRDTGLQLLSLGCSGNCKLQDYFADVLAAADVDAFVFDTFSNPTPEQIRERLFPFIEKVQAAHPGKPLIFQHTIYREWRNFNEKTNLSESTRIEVVDSLMKIACKKYKDVYYIHPNASAKDHETTQDGTHPSDRGYQLWAQSIEKPVKKILRKYGMK
;
A
#
# COMPACT_ATOMS: atom_id res chain seq x y z
N MET A 1 18.95 92.46 21.60
CA MET A 1 17.80 91.51 21.55
C MET A 1 18.34 90.09 21.31
N LYS A 2 18.48 89.27 22.31
CA LYS A 2 18.98 87.92 22.21
C LYS A 2 17.74 86.94 22.14
N LYS A 3 17.64 86.17 21.05
CA LYS A 3 16.62 85.11 20.88
C LYS A 3 17.12 83.84 21.58
N VAL A 4 16.38 83.40 22.55
CA VAL A 4 16.55 82.09 23.18
C VAL A 4 15.77 81.05 22.35
N VAL A 5 16.46 80.01 21.83
CA VAL A 5 15.86 78.90 21.18
C VAL A 5 15.75 77.78 22.21
N LEU A 6 14.52 77.39 22.53
CA LEU A 6 14.21 76.29 23.43
C LEU A 6 14.10 75.00 22.62
N SER A 7 15.06 74.08 22.78
CA SER A 7 14.99 72.73 22.14
C SER A 7 14.24 71.78 23.02
N LEU A 8 13.09 71.29 22.56
CA LEU A 8 12.36 70.17 23.18
C LEU A 8 13.01 68.83 22.72
N ILE A 9 13.57 68.11 23.68
CA ILE A 9 14.01 66.73 23.49
C ILE A 9 12.79 65.82 23.78
N VAL A 10 12.22 65.19 22.73
CA VAL A 10 11.22 64.15 22.87
C VAL A 10 11.96 62.81 22.99
N ALA A 11 12.00 62.23 24.20
CA ALA A 11 12.52 60.91 24.44
C ALA A 11 11.45 59.88 23.97
N GLY A 12 11.64 59.30 22.78
CA GLY A 12 10.82 58.20 22.32
C GLY A 12 11.21 56.90 23.04
N LEU A 13 10.37 56.38 23.95
CA LEU A 13 10.47 55.03 24.46
C LEU A 13 10.03 54.04 23.33
N SER A 14 10.98 53.40 22.66
CA SER A 14 10.72 52.29 21.75
C SER A 14 10.48 51.03 22.59
N PHE A 15 9.22 50.63 22.75
CA PHE A 15 8.89 49.26 23.21
C PHE A 15 9.30 48.26 22.14
N LEU A 16 10.44 47.62 22.30
CA LEU A 16 10.78 46.40 21.58
C LEU A 16 9.91 45.30 22.12
N MET A 17 8.74 45.09 21.48
CA MET A 17 8.03 43.79 21.59
C MET A 17 8.94 42.74 20.95
N GLY A 18 9.67 42.00 21.77
CA GLY A 18 10.39 40.82 21.33
C GLY A 18 9.34 39.81 20.80
N ALA A 19 9.24 39.66 19.49
CA ALA A 19 8.53 38.54 18.90
C ALA A 19 9.23 37.27 19.39
N GLN A 20 8.65 36.57 20.37
CA GLN A 20 9.07 35.23 20.73
C GLN A 20 8.93 34.38 19.47
N THR A 21 10.04 33.90 18.94
CA THR A 21 10.03 32.85 17.93
C THR A 21 9.21 31.69 18.50
N PRO A 22 8.16 31.23 17.82
CA PRO A 22 7.40 30.08 18.32
C PRO A 22 8.37 28.93 18.58
N SER A 23 8.35 28.37 19.77
CA SER A 23 9.13 27.15 20.06
C SER A 23 8.71 26.06 19.07
N ALA A 24 9.69 25.31 18.57
CA ALA A 24 9.39 24.17 17.70
C ALA A 24 8.35 23.25 18.37
N PRO A 25 7.38 22.74 17.65
CA PRO A 25 6.35 21.86 18.22
C PRO A 25 7.02 20.66 18.89
N GLN A 26 6.64 20.40 20.15
CA GLN A 26 7.07 19.21 20.85
C GLN A 26 6.13 18.06 20.50
N TYR A 27 6.71 16.89 20.17
CA TYR A 27 5.97 15.69 19.82
C TYR A 27 6.12 14.61 20.90
N VAL A 28 5.01 13.94 21.21
CA VAL A 28 4.98 12.67 21.94
C VAL A 28 4.85 11.56 20.92
N TYR A 29 5.75 10.58 20.97
CA TYR A 29 5.84 9.48 20.01
C TYR A 29 5.29 8.19 20.62
N THR A 30 4.43 7.49 19.86
CA THR A 30 3.87 6.18 20.20
C THR A 30 4.26 5.19 19.11
N GLU A 31 4.67 3.97 19.48
CA GLU A 31 4.96 2.91 18.51
C GLU A 31 3.69 2.53 17.74
N ALA A 32 3.74 2.47 16.43
CA ALA A 32 2.58 2.23 15.60
C ALA A 32 1.99 0.81 15.77
N SER A 33 2.79 -0.15 16.26
CA SER A 33 2.30 -1.48 16.62
C SER A 33 1.41 -1.49 17.88
N ASP A 34 1.43 -0.44 18.70
CA ASP A 34 0.51 -0.26 19.83
C ASP A 34 -0.87 0.27 19.39
N LEU A 35 -0.98 0.66 18.12
CA LEU A 35 -2.22 1.07 17.46
C LEU A 35 -2.77 -0.07 16.58
N THR A 36 -3.78 0.21 15.77
CA THR A 36 -4.37 -0.83 14.91
C THR A 36 -3.60 -0.94 13.59
N LEU A 37 -2.82 -2.01 13.42
CA LEU A 37 -2.24 -2.36 12.13
C LEU A 37 -3.28 -3.07 11.25
N THR A 38 -3.37 -2.68 9.99
CA THR A 38 -4.24 -3.28 8.97
C THR A 38 -3.42 -3.66 7.74
N GLY A 39 -3.95 -4.53 6.88
CA GLY A 39 -3.28 -4.91 5.63
C GLY A 39 -2.30 -6.09 5.74
N LYS A 40 -2.10 -6.65 6.94
CA LYS A 40 -1.21 -7.81 7.17
C LYS A 40 -1.87 -9.13 6.84
N LEU A 41 -1.16 -9.96 6.09
CA LEU A 41 -1.59 -11.31 5.74
C LEU A 41 -1.54 -12.26 6.96
N MET A 42 -0.52 -12.10 7.82
CA MET A 42 -0.30 -12.93 9.01
C MET A 42 0.45 -12.15 10.10
N ASP A 43 0.43 -12.67 11.30
CA ASP A 43 1.29 -12.19 12.38
C ASP A 43 2.74 -12.59 12.14
N THR A 44 3.65 -11.72 12.50
CA THR A 44 5.10 -11.84 12.26
C THR A 44 5.88 -11.32 13.47
N PRO A 45 7.09 -11.84 13.76
CA PRO A 45 7.90 -11.35 14.87
C PRO A 45 8.20 -9.84 14.81
N ASN A 46 8.44 -9.32 13.60
CA ASN A 46 8.45 -7.87 13.36
C ASN A 46 7.06 -7.44 12.87
N PRO A 47 6.35 -6.54 13.58
CA PRO A 47 4.96 -6.18 13.26
C PRO A 47 4.77 -5.55 11.88
N TYR A 48 5.83 -5.04 11.25
CA TYR A 48 5.80 -4.39 9.94
C TYR A 48 6.18 -5.29 8.77
N HIS A 49 6.59 -6.55 9.03
CA HIS A 49 6.80 -7.54 7.98
C HIS A 49 5.49 -8.16 7.52
N ARG A 50 5.42 -8.55 6.24
CA ARG A 50 4.24 -9.19 5.65
C ARG A 50 4.26 -10.71 5.78
N VAL A 51 5.44 -11.31 5.87
CA VAL A 51 5.64 -12.76 6.03
C VAL A 51 6.66 -13.03 7.13
N ASP A 52 6.39 -14.06 7.92
CA ASP A 52 7.36 -14.59 8.89
C ASP A 52 8.45 -15.39 8.17
N THR A 53 9.59 -14.73 7.90
CA THR A 53 10.75 -15.33 7.22
C THR A 53 11.58 -16.26 8.13
N VAL A 54 11.24 -16.34 9.43
CA VAL A 54 11.79 -17.35 10.33
C VAL A 54 11.06 -18.68 10.15
N LYS A 55 9.74 -18.63 10.02
CA LYS A 55 8.88 -19.80 9.80
C LYS A 55 8.94 -20.29 8.34
N PHE A 56 8.78 -19.39 7.36
CA PHE A 56 8.74 -19.75 5.95
C PHE A 56 10.10 -19.59 5.29
N LYS A 57 10.50 -20.61 4.54
CA LYS A 57 11.80 -20.71 3.87
C LYS A 57 11.61 -20.90 2.36
N GLY A 58 12.73 -20.93 1.62
CA GLY A 58 12.72 -21.13 0.17
C GLY A 58 12.81 -19.85 -0.65
N PHE A 59 12.64 -18.68 0.00
CA PHE A 59 12.75 -17.39 -0.67
C PHE A 59 14.17 -17.14 -1.20
N THR A 60 14.27 -16.66 -2.42
CA THR A 60 15.50 -16.04 -2.92
C THR A 60 15.83 -14.79 -2.09
N ARG A 61 17.06 -14.26 -2.21
CA ARG A 61 17.48 -13.05 -1.50
C ARG A 61 16.52 -11.88 -1.79
N GLY A 62 16.12 -11.69 -3.07
CA GLY A 62 15.22 -10.59 -3.47
C GLY A 62 13.81 -10.77 -2.90
N GLU A 63 13.28 -11.99 -2.94
CA GLU A 63 11.97 -12.29 -2.36
C GLU A 63 11.97 -12.09 -0.83
N ASN A 64 13.04 -12.51 -0.16
CA ASN A 64 13.18 -12.35 1.29
C ASN A 64 13.16 -10.88 1.70
N VAL A 65 13.83 -9.99 0.95
CA VAL A 65 13.74 -8.53 1.17
C VAL A 65 12.31 -8.06 0.93
N GLN A 66 11.68 -8.44 -0.19
CA GLN A 66 10.36 -7.94 -0.57
C GLN A 66 9.25 -8.35 0.40
N VAL A 67 9.25 -9.58 0.92
CA VAL A 67 8.22 -10.04 1.88
C VAL A 67 8.33 -9.36 3.25
N ARG A 68 9.47 -8.70 3.55
CA ARG A 68 9.68 -7.88 4.73
C ARG A 68 9.34 -6.40 4.52
N ASN A 69 9.14 -5.95 3.27
CA ASN A 69 8.62 -4.61 3.03
C ASN A 69 7.20 -4.47 3.58
N SER A 70 6.83 -3.25 3.99
CA SER A 70 5.53 -2.95 4.62
C SER A 70 4.42 -2.63 3.61
N ALA A 71 4.59 -2.95 2.34
CA ALA A 71 3.64 -2.63 1.28
C ALA A 71 2.21 -3.11 1.58
N GLY A 72 1.26 -2.19 1.61
CA GLY A 72 -0.14 -2.45 1.90
C GLY A 72 -0.50 -2.48 3.39
N ILE A 73 0.49 -2.39 4.29
CA ILE A 73 0.24 -2.19 5.73
C ILE A 73 -0.13 -0.73 5.96
N ALA A 74 -1.11 -0.50 6.83
CA ALA A 74 -1.48 0.82 7.30
C ALA A 74 -1.78 0.81 8.79
N VAL A 75 -1.68 1.99 9.42
CA VAL A 75 -2.01 2.21 10.83
C VAL A 75 -3.32 2.99 10.91
N ALA A 76 -4.30 2.45 11.62
CA ALA A 76 -5.57 3.10 11.87
C ALA A 76 -5.64 3.62 13.32
N PHE A 77 -5.88 4.91 13.46
CA PHE A 77 -5.89 5.60 14.75
C PHE A 77 -6.80 6.83 14.72
N ARG A 78 -7.05 7.44 15.89
CA ARG A 78 -7.69 8.75 15.98
C ARG A 78 -6.83 9.72 16.77
N THR A 79 -6.88 11.00 16.39
CA THR A 79 -6.13 12.07 17.05
C THR A 79 -6.82 13.42 16.87
N ASN A 80 -6.61 14.32 17.84
CA ASN A 80 -6.94 15.75 17.73
C ASN A 80 -5.69 16.63 17.57
N SER A 81 -4.54 16.02 17.26
CA SER A 81 -3.30 16.75 17.01
C SER A 81 -3.43 17.71 15.83
N ARG A 82 -2.72 18.83 15.88
CA ARG A 82 -2.61 19.76 14.76
C ARG A 82 -1.56 19.32 13.74
N ASP A 83 -0.60 18.52 14.18
CA ASP A 83 0.47 17.98 13.34
C ASP A 83 0.57 16.48 13.58
N ILE A 84 0.96 15.73 12.54
CA ILE A 84 1.32 14.32 12.64
C ILE A 84 2.73 14.17 12.09
N SER A 85 3.64 13.70 12.93
CA SER A 85 5.03 13.41 12.61
C SER A 85 5.25 11.89 12.59
N VAL A 86 6.24 11.45 11.83
CA VAL A 86 6.67 10.05 11.79
C VAL A 86 8.17 9.97 12.04
N LEU A 87 8.58 9.03 12.87
CA LEU A 87 9.97 8.65 13.09
C LEU A 87 10.10 7.14 12.84
N THR A 88 10.97 6.74 11.92
CA THR A 88 11.13 5.35 11.51
C THR A 88 12.56 4.87 11.69
N GLU A 89 12.69 3.65 12.20
CA GLU A 89 13.94 2.89 12.09
C GLU A 89 13.80 1.95 10.88
N TYR A 90 14.57 2.24 9.83
CA TYR A 90 14.53 1.47 8.59
C TYR A 90 15.54 0.33 8.60
N GLY A 91 15.15 -0.82 8.01
CA GLY A 91 16.04 -1.87 7.54
C GLY A 91 16.46 -1.65 6.08
N ASP A 92 16.18 -2.62 5.21
CA ASP A 92 16.43 -2.50 3.77
C ASP A 92 15.52 -1.43 3.13
N VAL A 93 16.10 -0.51 2.34
CA VAL A 93 15.37 0.56 1.65
C VAL A 93 15.63 0.50 0.16
N GLY A 94 14.56 0.41 -0.64
CA GLY A 94 14.64 0.40 -2.09
C GLY A 94 14.66 1.81 -2.71
N TYR A 95 15.45 1.98 -3.76
CA TYR A 95 15.58 3.22 -4.55
C TYR A 95 15.44 2.95 -6.05
N PRO A 96 14.29 2.43 -6.53
CA PRO A 96 14.10 2.16 -7.94
C PRO A 96 13.90 3.46 -8.74
N ASN A 97 14.25 3.43 -10.03
CA ASN A 97 14.11 4.60 -10.89
C ASN A 97 12.64 4.94 -11.25
N ASN A 98 11.74 3.97 -11.16
CA ASN A 98 10.35 4.10 -11.55
C ASN A 98 9.38 4.28 -10.37
N THR A 99 9.87 4.47 -9.16
CA THR A 99 9.03 4.68 -7.96
C THR A 99 9.64 5.78 -7.11
N GLY A 100 8.93 6.87 -6.93
CA GLY A 100 9.40 8.04 -6.19
C GLY A 100 9.53 7.79 -4.69
N GLY A 101 10.27 8.69 -4.01
CA GLY A 101 10.54 8.57 -2.57
C GLY A 101 9.29 8.52 -1.69
N PHE A 102 8.24 9.26 -2.03
CA PHE A 102 6.97 9.25 -1.29
C PHE A 102 6.29 7.89 -1.25
N SER A 103 6.46 7.07 -2.30
CA SER A 103 5.93 5.71 -2.32
C SER A 103 6.93 4.71 -1.75
N ALA A 104 8.19 4.80 -2.17
CA ALA A 104 9.21 3.79 -1.83
C ALA A 104 9.56 3.74 -0.34
N ARG A 105 9.62 4.92 0.34
CA ARG A 105 10.07 5.07 1.73
C ARG A 105 9.33 6.15 2.53
N GLY A 106 8.26 6.72 1.97
CA GLY A 106 7.42 7.74 2.61
C GLY A 106 6.12 7.16 3.15
N TYR A 107 5.41 8.00 3.88
CA TYR A 107 4.12 7.68 4.51
C TYR A 107 3.01 8.47 3.85
N ASP A 108 1.82 7.87 3.73
CA ASP A 108 0.67 8.43 3.00
C ASP A 108 -0.58 8.42 3.87
N LEU A 109 -1.07 9.60 4.24
CA LEU A 109 -2.13 9.81 5.23
C LEU A 109 -3.47 10.10 4.57
N TYR A 110 -4.48 9.38 5.03
CA TYR A 110 -5.89 9.65 4.77
C TYR A 110 -6.62 9.95 6.07
N ILE A 111 -7.57 10.88 6.00
CA ILE A 111 -8.47 11.24 7.13
C ILE A 111 -9.90 10.95 6.70
N ARG A 112 -10.69 10.40 7.62
CA ARG A 112 -12.10 10.10 7.38
C ARG A 112 -12.93 11.37 7.47
N LYS A 113 -13.66 11.68 6.40
CA LYS A 113 -14.59 12.81 6.33
C LYS A 113 -15.83 12.38 5.56
N ASP A 114 -17.01 12.65 6.13
CA ASP A 114 -18.32 12.30 5.51
C ASP A 114 -18.39 10.81 5.09
N GLY A 115 -17.86 9.92 5.94
CA GLY A 115 -17.85 8.47 5.74
C GLY A 115 -16.82 7.95 4.73
N ARG A 116 -16.00 8.82 4.11
CA ARG A 116 -14.99 8.47 3.11
C ARG A 116 -13.57 8.80 3.60
N TRP A 117 -12.59 8.03 3.13
CA TRP A 117 -11.18 8.33 3.32
C TRP A 117 -10.73 9.36 2.30
N ILE A 118 -10.37 10.55 2.78
CA ILE A 118 -9.89 11.67 1.96
C ILE A 118 -8.39 11.81 2.17
N TRP A 119 -7.64 11.97 1.10
CA TRP A 119 -6.22 12.24 1.21
C TRP A 119 -5.95 13.52 2.00
N ALA A 120 -5.01 13.42 2.94
CA ALA A 120 -4.72 14.50 3.86
C ALA A 120 -3.27 15.01 3.77
N GLY A 121 -2.33 14.10 3.52
CA GLY A 121 -0.92 14.47 3.45
C GLY A 121 -0.03 13.28 3.15
N ALA A 122 1.21 13.57 2.79
CA ALA A 122 2.25 12.56 2.64
C ALA A 122 3.60 13.17 3.03
N GLY A 123 4.48 12.35 3.57
CA GLY A 123 5.81 12.77 3.98
C GLY A 123 6.87 11.73 3.67
N VAL A 124 8.08 12.21 3.41
CA VAL A 124 9.28 11.39 3.26
C VAL A 124 10.47 12.15 3.85
N SER A 125 11.30 11.47 4.64
CA SER A 125 12.52 12.09 5.14
C SER A 125 13.62 12.11 4.08
N GLY A 126 14.33 13.23 3.98
CA GLY A 126 15.61 13.28 3.27
C GLY A 126 16.75 12.63 4.07
N ASP A 127 16.63 12.60 5.38
CA ASP A 127 17.49 11.90 6.32
C ASP A 127 16.68 10.81 7.04
N LEU A 128 16.92 9.55 6.71
CA LEU A 128 16.17 8.40 7.23
C LEU A 128 16.21 8.24 8.76
N LYS A 129 17.09 8.98 9.45
CA LYS A 129 17.23 8.95 10.92
C LYS A 129 16.45 10.07 11.62
N LYS A 130 15.84 10.99 10.87
CA LYS A 130 15.13 12.14 11.43
C LYS A 130 13.63 12.03 11.26
N PRO A 131 12.86 12.52 12.26
CA PRO A 131 11.42 12.63 12.11
C PRO A 131 11.05 13.65 11.02
N PHE A 132 9.87 13.49 10.46
CA PHE A 132 9.29 14.41 9.47
C PHE A 132 7.77 14.48 9.64
N ASN A 133 7.19 15.61 9.28
CA ASN A 133 5.75 15.78 9.32
C ASN A 133 5.10 15.21 8.06
N VAL A 134 4.02 14.45 8.26
CA VAL A 134 3.14 13.97 7.18
C VAL A 134 2.06 15.02 6.90
N ILE A 135 1.60 15.71 7.94
CA ILE A 135 0.65 16.82 7.86
C ILE A 135 0.93 17.81 9.00
N SER A 136 0.61 19.08 8.79
CA SER A 136 0.71 20.14 9.82
C SER A 136 -0.46 21.12 9.71
N ASN A 137 -0.69 21.86 10.80
CA ASN A 137 -1.69 22.94 10.90
C ASN A 137 -3.14 22.48 10.73
N MET A 138 -3.49 21.29 11.23
CA MET A 138 -4.88 20.85 11.31
C MET A 138 -5.67 21.68 12.36
N ASP A 139 -6.99 21.61 12.32
CA ASP A 139 -7.90 22.41 13.16
C ASP A 139 -8.00 21.97 14.63
N GLY A 140 -7.32 20.88 15.01
CA GLY A 140 -7.34 20.35 16.39
C GLY A 140 -8.62 19.59 16.79
N THR A 141 -9.55 19.34 15.86
CA THR A 141 -10.69 18.46 16.11
C THR A 141 -10.29 16.98 15.97
N MET A 142 -11.03 16.07 16.65
CA MET A 142 -10.77 14.64 16.58
C MET A 142 -10.98 14.11 15.16
N LYS A 143 -10.00 13.36 14.65
CA LYS A 143 -9.98 12.78 13.30
C LYS A 143 -9.63 11.30 13.34
N GLU A 144 -10.35 10.49 12.57
CA GLU A 144 -9.93 9.12 12.26
C GLU A 144 -8.93 9.16 11.11
N CYS A 145 -7.79 8.52 11.31
CA CYS A 145 -6.63 8.53 10.42
C CYS A 145 -6.31 7.13 9.93
N LEU A 146 -5.86 7.03 8.68
CA LEU A 146 -5.31 5.82 8.07
C LEU A 146 -3.98 6.19 7.42
N LEU A 147 -2.88 5.74 8.01
CA LEU A 147 -1.51 6.05 7.59
C LEU A 147 -0.90 4.82 6.91
N TYR A 148 -0.76 4.84 5.59
CA TYR A 148 -0.07 3.79 4.85
C TYR A 148 1.44 3.88 5.03
N LEU A 149 2.06 2.71 5.25
CA LEU A 149 3.50 2.53 5.32
C LEU A 149 4.11 2.48 3.92
N PRO A 150 5.44 2.68 3.81
CA PRO A 150 6.16 2.61 2.55
C PRO A 150 6.02 1.27 1.82
N ILE A 151 6.18 1.26 0.49
CA ILE A 151 6.05 0.03 -0.28
C ILE A 151 7.36 -0.71 -0.54
N LEU A 152 8.50 -0.03 -0.46
CA LEU A 152 9.82 -0.60 -0.81
C LEU A 152 10.86 -0.42 0.30
N SER A 153 10.42 -0.32 1.52
CA SER A 153 11.30 -0.34 2.69
C SER A 153 10.85 -1.37 3.72
N GLU A 154 11.80 -1.83 4.48
CA GLU A 154 11.64 -2.61 5.68
C GLU A 154 11.70 -1.66 6.88
N GLU A 155 10.77 -1.78 7.80
CA GLU A 155 10.72 -1.00 9.03
C GLU A 155 10.95 -1.92 10.24
N TYR A 156 11.85 -1.49 11.15
CA TYR A 156 12.05 -2.16 12.45
C TYR A 156 11.23 -1.50 13.56
N SER A 157 11.01 -0.18 13.45
CA SER A 157 10.15 0.60 14.33
C SER A 157 9.51 1.75 13.54
N VAL A 158 8.24 2.00 13.80
CA VAL A 158 7.49 3.14 13.25
C VAL A 158 6.82 3.86 14.40
N LYS A 159 7.21 5.10 14.65
CA LYS A 159 6.62 5.92 15.71
C LYS A 159 5.81 7.06 15.14
N ILE A 160 4.56 7.18 15.59
CA ILE A 160 3.66 8.28 15.25
C ILE A 160 3.78 9.33 16.33
N GLY A 161 4.19 10.54 15.93
CA GLY A 161 4.32 11.71 16.80
C GLY A 161 3.12 12.64 16.66
N VAL A 162 2.55 13.02 17.79
CA VAL A 162 1.47 14.02 17.90
C VAL A 162 1.91 15.15 18.82
N ASN A 163 1.31 16.34 18.68
CA ASN A 163 1.63 17.47 19.56
C ASN A 163 1.42 17.08 21.03
N GLU A 164 2.26 17.58 21.92
CA GLU A 164 2.13 17.37 23.36
C GLU A 164 0.72 17.77 23.84
N GLY A 165 0.09 16.89 24.64
CA GLY A 165 -1.28 17.05 25.13
C GLY A 165 -2.37 16.66 24.15
N ALA A 166 -2.04 16.30 22.90
CA ALA A 166 -3.02 15.74 21.97
C ALA A 166 -3.29 14.25 22.27
N VAL A 167 -4.50 13.82 21.96
CA VAL A 167 -4.91 12.41 22.04
C VAL A 167 -4.35 11.64 20.86
N LEU A 168 -3.85 10.44 21.07
CA LEU A 168 -3.53 9.45 20.05
C LEU A 168 -4.03 8.08 20.54
N GLU A 169 -5.00 7.51 19.84
CA GLU A 169 -5.66 6.26 20.23
C GLU A 169 -5.89 5.33 19.04
N ALA A 170 -5.80 4.03 19.28
CA ALA A 170 -6.22 3.01 18.32
C ALA A 170 -7.72 3.11 18.02
N ILE A 171 -8.12 2.85 16.79
CA ILE A 171 -9.52 2.61 16.40
C ILE A 171 -9.67 1.17 15.91
N PRO A 172 -10.88 0.58 15.93
CA PRO A 172 -11.11 -0.72 15.31
C PRO A 172 -10.67 -0.73 13.84
N ASN A 173 -10.29 -1.90 13.33
CA ASN A 173 -9.95 -2.04 11.90
C ASN A 173 -11.11 -1.49 11.04
N PRO A 174 -10.86 -0.47 10.20
CA PRO A 174 -11.93 0.16 9.42
C PRO A 174 -12.44 -0.68 8.25
N PHE A 175 -11.79 -1.80 7.96
CA PHE A 175 -12.11 -2.68 6.84
C PHE A 175 -12.71 -4.00 7.32
N ARG A 176 -13.54 -4.59 6.46
CA ARG A 176 -14.21 -5.88 6.71
C ARG A 176 -13.58 -6.97 5.90
N TYR A 177 -13.67 -8.20 6.42
CA TYR A 177 -13.14 -9.42 5.83
C TYR A 177 -11.63 -9.38 5.62
N ARG A 178 -11.03 -10.53 5.54
CA ARG A 178 -9.61 -10.73 5.34
C ARG A 178 -9.41 -11.40 3.98
N ILE A 179 -9.11 -10.62 2.94
CA ILE A 179 -8.94 -11.13 1.59
C ILE A 179 -7.45 -11.12 1.27
N GLY A 180 -6.81 -12.27 1.27
CA GLY A 180 -5.39 -12.38 0.91
C GLY A 180 -5.19 -12.02 -0.56
N ILE A 181 -4.24 -11.13 -0.86
CA ILE A 181 -3.87 -10.85 -2.25
C ILE A 181 -2.38 -11.15 -2.47
N PHE A 182 -2.09 -12.15 -3.32
CA PHE A 182 -0.74 -12.46 -3.77
C PHE A 182 -0.58 -12.00 -5.22
N GLY A 183 0.49 -11.23 -5.48
CA GLY A 183 0.64 -10.64 -6.80
C GLY A 183 2.04 -10.11 -7.11
N SER A 184 2.13 -9.53 -8.29
CA SER A 184 3.34 -9.04 -8.92
C SER A 184 3.78 -7.66 -8.39
N SER A 185 4.65 -6.97 -9.15
CA SER A 185 4.99 -5.56 -8.94
C SER A 185 3.76 -4.64 -8.93
N PHE A 186 2.71 -5.03 -9.62
CA PHE A 186 1.46 -4.27 -9.66
C PHE A 186 0.74 -4.29 -8.30
N THR A 187 0.63 -5.46 -7.68
CA THR A 187 0.09 -5.61 -6.32
C THR A 187 1.01 -4.98 -5.27
N HIS A 188 2.34 -5.01 -5.49
CA HIS A 188 3.33 -4.34 -4.63
C HIS A 188 3.16 -2.81 -4.65
N GLY A 189 2.69 -2.24 -5.77
CA GLY A 189 2.46 -0.82 -5.95
C GLY A 189 3.60 -0.08 -6.66
N ILE A 190 4.43 -0.79 -7.44
CA ILE A 190 5.53 -0.16 -8.19
C ILE A 190 4.99 0.92 -9.12
N SER A 191 5.67 2.06 -9.18
CA SER A 191 5.34 3.26 -9.98
C SER A 191 4.17 4.09 -9.48
N THR A 192 3.65 3.82 -8.28
CA THR A 192 2.71 4.73 -7.63
C THR A 192 3.42 6.00 -7.15
N SER A 193 2.70 7.12 -7.12
CA SER A 193 3.24 8.38 -6.54
C SER A 193 3.44 8.29 -5.03
N ARG A 194 2.63 7.49 -4.32
CA ARG A 194 2.62 7.26 -2.87
C ARG A 194 1.92 5.94 -2.53
N ALA A 195 2.17 5.40 -1.35
CA ALA A 195 1.77 4.04 -0.95
C ALA A 195 0.25 3.76 -1.09
N GLY A 196 -0.61 4.71 -0.72
CA GLY A 196 -2.06 4.57 -0.81
C GLY A 196 -2.61 4.56 -2.24
N MET A 197 -1.79 4.79 -3.28
CA MET A 197 -2.20 4.73 -4.68
C MET A 197 -2.02 3.35 -5.32
N ALA A 198 -1.46 2.37 -4.60
CA ALA A 198 -1.51 0.98 -5.04
C ALA A 198 -2.97 0.49 -5.14
N TYR A 199 -3.31 -0.27 -6.21
CA TYR A 199 -4.72 -0.66 -6.43
C TYR A 199 -5.37 -1.44 -5.28
N PRO A 200 -4.66 -2.27 -4.50
CA PRO A 200 -5.25 -2.90 -3.32
C PRO A 200 -5.67 -1.87 -2.25
N ALA A 201 -4.85 -0.84 -2.04
CA ALA A 201 -5.13 0.23 -1.08
C ALA A 201 -6.32 1.10 -1.51
N ILE A 202 -6.42 1.42 -2.81
CA ILE A 202 -7.58 2.12 -3.39
C ILE A 202 -8.84 1.27 -3.20
N PHE A 203 -8.80 0.00 -3.61
CA PHE A 203 -9.92 -0.94 -3.45
C PHE A 203 -10.42 -1.01 -2.00
N ASN A 204 -9.51 -1.09 -1.02
CA ASN A 204 -9.88 -1.14 0.39
C ASN A 204 -10.66 0.12 0.82
N ARG A 205 -10.16 1.30 0.47
CA ARG A 205 -10.82 2.57 0.82
C ARG A 205 -12.17 2.77 0.13
N ASP A 206 -12.29 2.34 -1.14
CA ASP A 206 -13.51 2.54 -1.94
C ASP A 206 -14.60 1.55 -1.55
N THR A 207 -14.23 0.34 -1.13
CA THR A 207 -15.19 -0.74 -0.89
C THR A 207 -15.45 -1.04 0.60
N GLY A 208 -14.53 -0.68 1.48
CA GLY A 208 -14.52 -1.11 2.88
C GLY A 208 -14.16 -2.58 3.07
N LEU A 209 -13.75 -3.31 2.03
CA LEU A 209 -13.21 -4.67 2.09
C LEU A 209 -11.69 -4.61 2.25
N GLN A 210 -11.09 -5.63 2.88
CA GLN A 210 -9.65 -5.62 3.16
C GLN A 210 -8.87 -6.58 2.26
N LEU A 211 -8.12 -6.05 1.30
CA LEU A 211 -7.07 -6.79 0.61
C LEU A 211 -5.78 -6.75 1.45
N LEU A 212 -5.29 -7.92 1.85
CA LEU A 212 -4.06 -8.11 2.64
C LEU A 212 -2.90 -8.34 1.67
N SER A 213 -2.08 -7.32 1.41
CA SER A 213 -1.15 -7.31 0.28
C SER A 213 0.09 -8.18 0.51
N LEU A 214 0.31 -9.13 -0.40
CA LEU A 214 1.56 -9.86 -0.60
C LEU A 214 2.04 -9.67 -2.04
N GLY A 215 2.26 -8.42 -2.45
CA GLY A 215 2.88 -8.09 -3.73
C GLY A 215 4.40 -8.33 -3.69
N CYS A 216 4.94 -9.03 -4.69
CA CYS A 216 6.37 -9.33 -4.82
C CYS A 216 6.84 -8.99 -6.24
N SER A 217 7.46 -7.82 -6.40
CA SER A 217 7.88 -7.26 -7.69
C SER A 217 8.84 -8.19 -8.44
N GLY A 218 8.45 -8.64 -9.66
CA GLY A 218 9.23 -9.57 -10.48
C GLY A 218 9.26 -11.02 -9.96
N ASN A 219 8.71 -11.29 -8.77
CA ASN A 219 8.89 -12.53 -8.03
C ASN A 219 7.61 -13.32 -7.75
N CYS A 220 6.47 -12.88 -8.25
CA CYS A 220 5.22 -13.65 -8.16
C CYS A 220 5.10 -14.62 -9.35
N LYS A 221 5.57 -15.87 -9.17
CA LYS A 221 5.69 -16.87 -10.24
C LYS A 221 5.05 -18.22 -9.88
N LEU A 222 3.98 -18.22 -9.06
CA LEU A 222 3.27 -19.42 -8.61
C LEU A 222 4.21 -20.43 -7.90
N GLN A 223 5.19 -19.96 -7.14
CA GLN A 223 6.15 -20.82 -6.45
C GLN A 223 5.48 -21.57 -5.29
N ASP A 224 5.91 -22.80 -5.08
CA ASP A 224 5.34 -23.70 -4.08
C ASP A 224 5.49 -23.16 -2.64
N TYR A 225 6.64 -22.55 -2.32
CA TYR A 225 6.87 -21.93 -1.00
C TYR A 225 5.99 -20.69 -0.74
N PHE A 226 5.54 -19.96 -1.78
CA PHE A 226 4.49 -18.94 -1.60
C PHE A 226 3.11 -19.57 -1.38
N ALA A 227 2.82 -20.71 -2.00
CA ALA A 227 1.61 -21.46 -1.69
C ALA A 227 1.58 -21.94 -0.22
N ASP A 228 2.74 -22.28 0.38
CA ASP A 228 2.85 -22.60 1.82
C ASP A 228 2.51 -21.38 2.70
N VAL A 229 2.99 -20.19 2.35
CA VAL A 229 2.64 -18.94 3.05
C VAL A 229 1.14 -18.69 2.99
N LEU A 230 0.55 -18.82 1.81
CA LEU A 230 -0.89 -18.59 1.60
C LEU A 230 -1.75 -19.67 2.29
N ALA A 231 -1.30 -20.91 2.29
CA ALA A 231 -1.97 -22.03 2.99
C ALA A 231 -2.06 -21.79 4.51
N ALA A 232 -1.09 -21.08 5.09
CA ALA A 232 -1.07 -20.76 6.52
C ALA A 232 -1.77 -19.43 6.87
N ALA A 233 -2.25 -18.67 5.89
CA ALA A 233 -2.87 -17.37 6.13
C ALA A 233 -4.32 -17.53 6.65
N ASP A 234 -4.68 -16.74 7.67
CA ASP A 234 -6.08 -16.64 8.11
C ASP A 234 -6.82 -15.61 7.27
N VAL A 235 -7.60 -16.08 6.29
CA VAL A 235 -8.32 -15.24 5.32
C VAL A 235 -9.69 -15.81 4.99
N ASP A 236 -10.60 -14.97 4.51
CA ASP A 236 -11.95 -15.33 4.05
C ASP A 236 -11.99 -15.67 2.55
N ALA A 237 -11.05 -15.13 1.78
CA ALA A 237 -10.96 -15.27 0.34
C ALA A 237 -9.55 -14.96 -0.15
N PHE A 238 -9.27 -15.28 -1.42
CA PHE A 238 -8.04 -14.87 -2.10
C PHE A 238 -8.34 -14.15 -3.41
N VAL A 239 -7.46 -13.18 -3.72
CA VAL A 239 -7.32 -12.54 -5.04
C VAL A 239 -5.89 -12.75 -5.51
N PHE A 240 -5.70 -13.10 -6.78
CA PHE A 240 -4.38 -13.42 -7.35
C PHE A 240 -4.09 -12.55 -8.58
N ASP A 241 -3.00 -11.80 -8.54
CA ASP A 241 -2.35 -11.12 -9.67
C ASP A 241 -1.04 -11.87 -10.00
N THR A 242 -1.16 -13.13 -10.44
CA THR A 242 -0.03 -14.06 -10.49
C THR A 242 0.47 -14.38 -11.89
N PHE A 243 -0.07 -13.74 -12.93
CA PHE A 243 0.25 -14.10 -14.32
C PHE A 243 1.20 -13.12 -15.01
N SER A 244 1.64 -12.07 -14.33
CA SER A 244 2.49 -11.03 -14.93
C SER A 244 3.98 -11.34 -14.93
N ASN A 245 4.46 -12.21 -14.01
CA ASN A 245 5.87 -12.51 -13.86
C ASN A 245 6.29 -13.90 -14.36
N PRO A 246 5.47 -14.97 -14.30
CA PRO A 246 5.89 -16.29 -14.74
C PRO A 246 5.96 -16.39 -16.28
N THR A 247 6.83 -17.28 -16.76
CA THR A 247 6.83 -17.69 -18.17
C THR A 247 5.63 -18.59 -18.48
N PRO A 248 5.26 -18.76 -19.76
CA PRO A 248 4.22 -19.72 -20.16
C PRO A 248 4.47 -21.14 -19.61
N GLU A 249 5.73 -21.59 -19.59
CA GLU A 249 6.14 -22.91 -19.10
C GLU A 249 5.90 -23.02 -17.58
N GLN A 250 6.32 -21.99 -16.83
CA GLN A 250 6.08 -21.93 -15.37
C GLN A 250 4.59 -21.94 -15.04
N ILE A 251 3.75 -21.27 -15.85
CA ILE A 251 2.29 -21.28 -15.64
C ILE A 251 1.74 -22.69 -15.86
N ARG A 252 2.15 -23.39 -16.95
CA ARG A 252 1.71 -24.78 -17.23
C ARG A 252 2.12 -25.74 -16.12
N GLU A 253 3.33 -25.59 -15.59
CA GLU A 253 3.88 -26.45 -14.56
C GLU A 253 3.23 -26.20 -13.19
N ARG A 254 2.98 -24.92 -12.81
CA ARG A 254 2.75 -24.54 -11.41
C ARG A 254 1.31 -24.20 -11.08
N LEU A 255 0.48 -23.81 -12.05
CA LEU A 255 -0.85 -23.27 -11.77
C LEU A 255 -1.75 -24.27 -11.01
N PHE A 256 -1.86 -25.50 -11.47
CA PHE A 256 -2.72 -26.48 -10.83
C PHE A 256 -2.20 -26.93 -9.46
N PRO A 257 -0.94 -27.30 -9.28
CA PRO A 257 -0.39 -27.58 -7.96
C PRO A 257 -0.58 -26.43 -6.96
N PHE A 258 -0.37 -25.18 -7.41
CA PHE A 258 -0.60 -23.98 -6.59
C PHE A 258 -2.07 -23.86 -6.15
N ILE A 259 -3.01 -24.02 -7.08
CA ILE A 259 -4.46 -23.98 -6.78
C ILE A 259 -4.80 -25.10 -5.77
N GLU A 260 -4.38 -26.32 -6.03
CA GLU A 260 -4.69 -27.49 -5.21
C GLU A 260 -4.17 -27.32 -3.77
N LYS A 261 -2.94 -26.84 -3.62
CA LYS A 261 -2.34 -26.60 -2.29
C LYS A 261 -3.09 -25.52 -1.49
N VAL A 262 -3.38 -24.37 -2.12
CA VAL A 262 -4.10 -23.29 -1.44
C VAL A 262 -5.55 -23.69 -1.14
N GLN A 263 -6.23 -24.37 -2.07
CA GLN A 263 -7.62 -24.81 -1.89
C GLN A 263 -7.75 -25.89 -0.82
N ALA A 264 -6.79 -26.81 -0.73
CA ALA A 264 -6.78 -27.85 0.31
C ALA A 264 -6.68 -27.25 1.73
N ALA A 265 -5.92 -26.17 1.89
CA ALA A 265 -5.81 -25.46 3.16
C ALA A 265 -7.02 -24.56 3.47
N HIS A 266 -7.77 -24.13 2.46
CA HIS A 266 -8.89 -23.22 2.57
C HIS A 266 -10.16 -23.76 1.88
N PRO A 267 -10.70 -24.89 2.33
CA PRO A 267 -11.86 -25.50 1.69
C PRO A 267 -13.08 -24.56 1.74
N GLY A 268 -13.74 -24.39 0.57
CA GLY A 268 -14.95 -23.58 0.45
C GLY A 268 -14.70 -22.07 0.42
N LYS A 269 -13.45 -21.60 0.41
CA LYS A 269 -13.12 -20.17 0.22
C LYS A 269 -12.84 -19.85 -1.25
N PRO A 270 -13.32 -18.70 -1.77
CA PRO A 270 -13.11 -18.36 -3.18
C PRO A 270 -11.66 -17.95 -3.47
N LEU A 271 -11.12 -18.48 -4.57
CA LEU A 271 -9.85 -18.16 -5.18
C LEU A 271 -10.11 -17.38 -6.46
N ILE A 272 -9.87 -16.08 -6.48
CA ILE A 272 -10.21 -15.17 -7.59
C ILE A 272 -8.93 -14.79 -8.32
N PHE A 273 -8.68 -15.40 -9.47
CA PHE A 273 -7.54 -15.08 -10.32
C PHE A 273 -7.87 -13.91 -11.24
N GLN A 274 -6.93 -12.99 -11.38
CA GLN A 274 -6.99 -11.87 -12.30
C GLN A 274 -6.20 -12.19 -13.56
N HIS A 275 -6.78 -11.92 -14.72
CA HIS A 275 -6.03 -11.81 -15.96
C HIS A 275 -4.97 -10.71 -15.82
N THR A 276 -3.82 -10.83 -16.51
CA THR A 276 -2.83 -9.75 -16.50
C THR A 276 -3.35 -8.53 -17.25
N ILE A 277 -2.96 -7.33 -16.79
CA ILE A 277 -3.35 -6.08 -17.47
C ILE A 277 -2.59 -5.89 -18.77
N TYR A 278 -3.14 -5.02 -19.63
CA TYR A 278 -2.44 -4.57 -20.81
C TYR A 278 -1.22 -3.72 -20.43
N ARG A 279 -0.06 -4.03 -21.02
CA ARG A 279 1.17 -3.26 -20.88
C ARG A 279 1.34 -2.36 -22.09
N GLU A 280 1.51 -1.07 -21.86
CA GLU A 280 1.54 -0.06 -22.93
C GLU A 280 2.76 -0.22 -23.87
N TRP A 281 3.83 -0.88 -23.42
CA TRP A 281 4.96 -1.26 -24.29
C TRP A 281 4.56 -2.12 -25.47
N ARG A 282 3.43 -2.81 -25.42
CA ARG A 282 2.92 -3.64 -26.52
C ARG A 282 2.55 -2.82 -27.75
N ASN A 283 2.24 -1.52 -27.58
CA ASN A 283 1.76 -0.67 -28.67
C ASN A 283 2.72 -0.60 -29.86
N PHE A 284 4.04 -0.54 -29.57
CA PHE A 284 5.08 -0.35 -30.59
C PHE A 284 6.26 -1.31 -30.45
N ASN A 285 6.21 -2.29 -29.54
CA ASN A 285 7.25 -3.28 -29.32
C ASN A 285 6.71 -4.67 -29.66
N GLU A 286 7.00 -5.13 -30.87
CA GLU A 286 6.51 -6.42 -31.40
C GLU A 286 6.95 -7.61 -30.54
N LYS A 287 8.20 -7.61 -30.04
CA LYS A 287 8.72 -8.68 -29.18
C LYS A 287 7.92 -8.76 -27.88
N THR A 288 7.67 -7.63 -27.24
CA THR A 288 6.86 -7.57 -26.01
C THR A 288 5.42 -8.00 -26.31
N ASN A 289 4.83 -7.52 -27.41
CA ASN A 289 3.47 -7.89 -27.80
C ASN A 289 3.34 -9.41 -28.04
N LEU A 290 4.28 -10.02 -28.75
CA LEU A 290 4.29 -11.48 -28.98
C LEU A 290 4.42 -12.25 -27.66
N SER A 291 5.37 -11.86 -26.81
CA SER A 291 5.61 -12.53 -25.51
C SER A 291 4.38 -12.45 -24.60
N GLU A 292 3.75 -11.28 -24.50
CA GLU A 292 2.54 -11.09 -23.69
C GLU A 292 1.35 -11.86 -24.28
N SER A 293 1.16 -11.86 -25.62
CA SER A 293 0.09 -12.61 -26.28
C SER A 293 0.23 -14.11 -26.01
N THR A 294 1.43 -14.68 -26.17
CA THR A 294 1.70 -16.11 -25.88
C THR A 294 1.40 -16.45 -24.42
N ARG A 295 1.78 -15.57 -23.47
CA ARG A 295 1.46 -15.77 -22.06
C ARG A 295 -0.04 -15.76 -21.81
N ILE A 296 -0.75 -14.79 -22.38
CA ILE A 296 -2.21 -14.63 -22.24
C ILE A 296 -2.95 -15.87 -22.77
N GLU A 297 -2.58 -16.38 -23.97
CA GLU A 297 -3.18 -17.60 -24.53
C GLU A 297 -3.06 -18.80 -23.59
N VAL A 298 -1.88 -18.98 -22.97
CA VAL A 298 -1.65 -20.05 -21.99
C VAL A 298 -2.50 -19.85 -20.75
N VAL A 299 -2.54 -18.64 -20.21
CA VAL A 299 -3.34 -18.30 -19.01
C VAL A 299 -4.81 -18.56 -19.28
N ASP A 300 -5.38 -18.03 -20.36
CA ASP A 300 -6.80 -18.17 -20.69
C ASP A 300 -7.21 -19.63 -20.87
N SER A 301 -6.36 -20.40 -21.59
CA SER A 301 -6.58 -21.83 -21.79
C SER A 301 -6.62 -22.60 -20.46
N LEU A 302 -5.62 -22.38 -19.58
CA LEU A 302 -5.52 -23.08 -18.30
C LEU A 302 -6.57 -22.63 -17.31
N MET A 303 -6.89 -21.31 -17.22
CA MET A 303 -7.93 -20.82 -16.34
C MET A 303 -9.32 -21.27 -16.76
N LYS A 304 -9.59 -21.43 -18.06
CA LYS A 304 -10.83 -22.06 -18.54
C LYS A 304 -10.99 -23.51 -18.04
N ILE A 305 -9.88 -24.25 -17.96
CA ILE A 305 -9.87 -25.60 -17.37
C ILE A 305 -10.02 -25.51 -15.85
N ALA A 306 -9.25 -24.66 -15.18
CA ALA A 306 -9.27 -24.50 -13.72
C ALA A 306 -10.67 -24.17 -13.20
N CYS A 307 -11.34 -23.18 -13.80
CA CYS A 307 -12.70 -22.77 -13.40
C CYS A 307 -13.78 -23.88 -13.60
N LYS A 308 -13.51 -24.87 -14.46
CA LYS A 308 -14.38 -26.05 -14.62
C LYS A 308 -14.02 -27.16 -13.63
N LYS A 309 -12.72 -27.36 -13.36
CA LYS A 309 -12.20 -28.43 -12.52
C LYS A 309 -12.43 -28.14 -11.02
N TYR A 310 -12.24 -26.88 -10.60
CA TYR A 310 -12.27 -26.48 -9.19
C TYR A 310 -13.49 -25.60 -8.89
N LYS A 311 -14.29 -25.99 -7.90
CA LYS A 311 -15.60 -25.37 -7.58
C LYS A 311 -15.49 -23.90 -7.20
N ASP A 312 -14.47 -23.50 -6.42
CA ASP A 312 -14.35 -22.18 -5.81
C ASP A 312 -13.29 -21.30 -6.50
N VAL A 313 -12.90 -21.66 -7.72
CA VAL A 313 -11.94 -20.92 -8.55
C VAL A 313 -12.68 -20.05 -9.56
N TYR A 314 -12.29 -18.77 -9.61
CA TYR A 314 -12.88 -17.75 -10.48
C TYR A 314 -11.78 -17.04 -11.27
N TYR A 315 -12.14 -16.53 -12.44
CA TYR A 315 -11.27 -15.76 -13.30
C TYR A 315 -11.94 -14.47 -13.70
N ILE A 316 -11.26 -13.32 -13.47
CA ILE A 316 -11.75 -11.99 -13.77
C ILE A 316 -10.74 -11.21 -14.63
N HIS A 317 -11.22 -10.23 -15.39
CA HIS A 317 -10.43 -9.42 -16.29
C HIS A 317 -10.35 -7.97 -15.80
N PRO A 318 -9.26 -7.57 -15.12
CA PRO A 318 -9.04 -6.20 -14.72
C PRO A 318 -8.71 -5.31 -15.93
N ASN A 319 -8.91 -4.00 -15.76
CA ASN A 319 -8.49 -3.01 -16.74
C ASN A 319 -7.73 -1.86 -16.05
N ALA A 320 -6.53 -1.58 -16.52
CA ALA A 320 -5.68 -0.50 -16.06
C ALA A 320 -5.33 0.50 -17.17
N SER A 321 -5.81 0.26 -18.40
CA SER A 321 -5.55 1.11 -19.57
C SER A 321 -6.75 1.98 -19.94
N ALA A 322 -6.47 3.14 -20.51
CA ALA A 322 -7.45 4.03 -21.11
C ALA A 322 -7.19 4.18 -22.62
N LYS A 323 -8.15 4.74 -23.36
CA LYS A 323 -8.05 4.88 -24.82
C LYS A 323 -6.88 5.75 -25.30
N ASP A 324 -6.39 6.65 -24.46
CA ASP A 324 -5.25 7.53 -24.74
C ASP A 324 -3.90 6.89 -24.42
N HIS A 325 -3.89 5.68 -23.84
CA HIS A 325 -2.68 4.95 -23.45
C HIS A 325 -1.77 5.67 -22.44
N GLU A 326 -2.26 6.72 -21.76
CA GLU A 326 -1.54 7.56 -20.77
C GLU A 326 -1.71 7.09 -19.33
N THR A 327 -1.79 5.77 -19.11
CA THR A 327 -2.03 5.16 -17.79
C THR A 327 -0.82 4.42 -17.23
N THR A 328 0.34 4.62 -17.81
CA THR A 328 1.59 3.95 -17.44
C THR A 328 2.67 4.95 -16.99
N GLN A 329 3.61 4.47 -16.17
CA GLN A 329 4.80 5.20 -15.78
C GLN A 329 6.01 4.86 -16.69
N ASP A 330 6.15 3.58 -17.04
CA ASP A 330 7.34 3.05 -17.73
C ASP A 330 6.97 2.05 -18.85
N GLY A 331 5.74 2.06 -19.31
CA GLY A 331 5.21 1.15 -20.32
C GLY A 331 4.83 -0.25 -19.81
N THR A 332 5.27 -0.60 -18.58
CA THR A 332 4.94 -1.85 -17.90
C THR A 332 4.02 -1.60 -16.70
N HIS A 333 4.41 -0.69 -15.80
CA HIS A 333 3.69 -0.42 -14.57
C HIS A 333 2.68 0.71 -14.75
N PRO A 334 1.46 0.55 -14.21
CA PRO A 334 0.48 1.61 -14.21
C PRO A 334 0.97 2.85 -13.45
N SER A 335 0.57 4.03 -13.93
CA SER A 335 0.57 5.26 -13.13
C SER A 335 -0.57 5.21 -12.09
N ASP A 336 -0.67 6.22 -11.22
CA ASP A 336 -1.80 6.34 -10.28
C ASP A 336 -3.16 6.23 -10.98
N ARG A 337 -3.29 6.84 -12.17
CA ARG A 337 -4.50 6.74 -13.01
C ARG A 337 -4.79 5.30 -13.42
N GLY A 338 -3.77 4.55 -13.84
CA GLY A 338 -3.92 3.15 -14.22
C GLY A 338 -4.29 2.26 -13.04
N TYR A 339 -3.68 2.47 -11.88
CA TYR A 339 -4.02 1.76 -10.64
C TYR A 339 -5.45 2.06 -10.16
N GLN A 340 -5.91 3.30 -10.32
CA GLN A 340 -7.30 3.66 -10.01
C GLN A 340 -8.29 2.94 -10.93
N LEU A 341 -8.02 2.91 -12.25
CA LEU A 341 -8.84 2.15 -13.19
C LEU A 341 -8.86 0.66 -12.85
N TRP A 342 -7.71 0.10 -12.45
CA TRP A 342 -7.63 -1.30 -12.01
C TRP A 342 -8.55 -1.56 -10.81
N ALA A 343 -8.39 -0.79 -9.73
CA ALA A 343 -9.20 -0.95 -8.53
C ALA A 343 -10.71 -0.89 -8.85
N GLN A 344 -11.13 0.10 -9.64
CA GLN A 344 -12.51 0.27 -10.07
C GLN A 344 -13.01 -0.91 -10.92
N SER A 345 -12.18 -1.44 -11.83
CA SER A 345 -12.55 -2.52 -12.73
C SER A 345 -12.81 -3.85 -12.02
N ILE A 346 -12.11 -4.11 -10.90
CA ILE A 346 -12.25 -5.35 -10.13
C ILE A 346 -13.33 -5.25 -9.04
N GLU A 347 -13.79 -4.07 -8.65
CA GLU A 347 -14.72 -3.89 -7.56
C GLU A 347 -16.00 -4.72 -7.75
N LYS A 348 -16.70 -4.51 -8.85
CA LYS A 348 -17.97 -5.19 -9.14
C LYS A 348 -17.83 -6.70 -9.26
N PRO A 349 -16.88 -7.27 -10.05
CA PRO A 349 -16.71 -8.72 -10.17
C PRO A 349 -16.27 -9.37 -8.85
N VAL A 350 -15.33 -8.79 -8.10
CA VAL A 350 -14.90 -9.33 -6.79
C VAL A 350 -16.09 -9.33 -5.82
N LYS A 351 -16.78 -8.21 -5.63
CA LYS A 351 -17.96 -8.15 -4.75
C LYS A 351 -19.06 -9.14 -5.15
N LYS A 352 -19.29 -9.35 -6.46
CA LYS A 352 -20.26 -10.34 -6.95
C LYS A 352 -19.89 -11.77 -6.55
N ILE A 353 -18.59 -12.10 -6.60
CA ILE A 353 -18.11 -13.44 -6.19
C ILE A 353 -18.22 -13.57 -4.67
N LEU A 354 -17.69 -12.61 -3.89
CA LEU A 354 -17.69 -12.63 -2.43
C LEU A 354 -19.10 -12.79 -1.83
N ARG A 355 -20.12 -12.16 -2.44
CA ARG A 355 -21.52 -12.31 -2.00
C ARG A 355 -22.03 -13.73 -2.05
N LYS A 356 -21.53 -14.60 -2.95
CA LYS A 356 -21.90 -16.02 -3.02
C LYS A 356 -21.44 -16.81 -1.77
N TYR A 357 -20.47 -16.25 -1.04
CA TYR A 357 -19.88 -16.79 0.19
C TYR A 357 -20.32 -16.02 1.44
N GLY A 358 -21.38 -15.20 1.34
CA GLY A 358 -21.95 -14.45 2.48
C GLY A 358 -21.21 -13.15 2.82
N MET A 359 -20.16 -12.80 2.11
CA MET A 359 -19.43 -11.54 2.31
C MET A 359 -20.14 -10.38 1.58
N LYS A 360 -20.60 -9.38 2.37
CA LYS A 360 -21.40 -8.22 1.88
C LYS A 360 -20.63 -6.92 1.98
#